data_278311992d723bc7cbfd6c96303174de
#
_entry.id   278311992d723bc7cbfd6c96303174de
#
_cell.length_a   1.000
_cell.length_b   1.000
_cell.length_c   1.000
_cell.angle_alpha   90.00
_cell.angle_beta   90.00
_cell.angle_gamma   90.00
#
_symmetry.space_group_name_H-M   'P 1'
#
loop_
_entity.id
_entity.type
_entity.pdbx_description
1 polymer ?
#
loop_
_entity_poly.entity_id
_entity_poly.type
_entity_poly.pdbx_seq_one_letter_code
_entity_poly.pdbx_strand_id
1 'polypeptide(L)'
;EDTLKDLDENGIIRIGAEVTSGDYLVGKVTPKGETELTAEERLLRAIFGEKAREVRDSSLKVPHGEAGIIVDVKVFTRENGDELAPGVNKVVRVYIAQKRKISVGDKMAGRHGNKGVVSRILPQEDMPFLPDGTPLDIVLNPLGVPSRMNIGQVLEVHLGYAAHTLGWKVATPIFDGANEREIRELLKQAGVAEDGKTVLYDGRTGEAFDQRVTVGYPYYLKLHHLVDDKIHARSTGPYSLVTQQPLGGK
;
A
#
# COMPACT_ATOMS: atom_id res chain seq x y z
N GLU A 1 29.55 -11.85 3.86
CA GLU A 1 28.90 -13.17 3.68
C GLU A 1 27.41 -13.13 3.97
N ASP A 2 26.96 -12.49 5.06
CA ASP A 2 25.52 -12.43 5.41
C ASP A 2 24.65 -11.70 4.38
N THR A 3 25.19 -10.72 3.68
CA THR A 3 24.45 -9.98 2.64
C THR A 3 24.21 -10.78 1.36
N LEU A 4 24.97 -11.83 1.13
CA LEU A 4 24.94 -12.66 -0.08
C LEU A 4 24.32 -14.05 0.16
N LYS A 5 23.82 -14.32 1.34
CA LYS A 5 23.33 -15.66 1.74
C LYS A 5 22.20 -16.20 0.88
N ASP A 6 21.36 -15.33 0.35
CA ASP A 6 20.18 -15.71 -0.47
C ASP A 6 20.45 -15.65 -1.97
N LEU A 7 21.66 -15.30 -2.40
CA LEU A 7 22.07 -15.30 -3.79
C LEU A 7 22.57 -16.68 -4.21
N ASP A 8 22.27 -17.06 -5.46
CA ASP A 8 22.77 -18.29 -6.07
C ASP A 8 24.18 -18.10 -6.66
N GLU A 9 24.68 -19.13 -7.33
CA GLU A 9 26.02 -19.11 -7.99
C GLU A 9 26.13 -18.01 -9.05
N ASN A 10 25.04 -17.60 -9.66
CA ASN A 10 25.00 -16.54 -10.66
C ASN A 10 24.77 -15.14 -10.06
N GLY A 11 24.70 -15.05 -8.74
CA GLY A 11 24.43 -13.80 -8.04
C GLY A 11 22.97 -13.35 -8.06
N ILE A 12 22.04 -14.25 -8.38
CA ILE A 12 20.60 -13.99 -8.46
C ILE A 12 19.93 -14.53 -7.20
N ILE A 13 19.01 -13.76 -6.61
CA ILE A 13 18.33 -14.16 -5.40
C ILE A 13 17.40 -15.36 -5.63
N ARG A 14 17.32 -16.25 -4.64
CA ARG A 14 16.46 -17.43 -4.67
C ARG A 14 15.00 -17.07 -4.45
N ILE A 15 14.10 -17.86 -5.01
CA ILE A 15 12.67 -17.77 -4.75
C ILE A 15 12.39 -18.18 -3.29
N GLY A 16 11.50 -17.45 -2.62
CA GLY A 16 11.14 -17.66 -1.22
C GLY A 16 11.99 -16.88 -0.22
N ALA A 17 13.01 -16.15 -0.66
CA ALA A 17 13.81 -15.31 0.22
C ALA A 17 13.01 -14.12 0.73
N GLU A 18 13.13 -13.80 2.00
CA GLU A 18 12.62 -12.56 2.59
C GLU A 18 13.64 -11.45 2.39
N VAL A 19 13.19 -10.32 1.87
CA VAL A 19 14.03 -9.17 1.60
C VAL A 19 13.48 -7.91 2.26
N THR A 20 14.40 -7.06 2.69
CA THR A 20 14.11 -5.73 3.24
C THR A 20 14.91 -4.68 2.47
N SER A 21 14.65 -3.42 2.75
CA SER A 21 15.33 -2.30 2.12
C SER A 21 16.86 -2.44 2.20
N GLY A 22 17.53 -2.34 1.06
CA GLY A 22 18.98 -2.45 0.95
C GLY A 22 19.54 -3.86 0.72
N ASP A 23 18.72 -4.91 0.79
CA ASP A 23 19.16 -6.28 0.50
C ASP A 23 19.48 -6.46 -0.98
N TYR A 24 20.48 -7.31 -1.27
CA TYR A 24 20.87 -7.60 -2.65
C TYR A 24 19.86 -8.52 -3.32
N LEU A 25 19.43 -8.14 -4.53
CA LEU A 25 18.58 -8.94 -5.40
C LEU A 25 19.40 -9.61 -6.51
N VAL A 26 20.27 -8.86 -7.16
CA VAL A 26 21.16 -9.36 -8.21
C VAL A 26 22.53 -8.76 -7.98
N GLY A 27 23.50 -9.60 -7.77
CA GLY A 27 24.90 -9.19 -7.62
C GLY A 27 25.48 -8.80 -8.97
N LYS A 28 26.05 -7.61 -9.05
CA LYS A 28 26.72 -7.10 -10.25
C LYS A 28 27.87 -6.19 -9.88
N VAL A 29 28.96 -6.35 -10.57
CA VAL A 29 30.12 -5.47 -10.46
C VAL A 29 30.45 -4.90 -11.83
N THR A 30 30.84 -3.64 -11.88
CA THR A 30 31.26 -2.96 -13.10
C THR A 30 32.65 -2.36 -12.93
N PRO A 31 33.48 -2.29 -13.99
CA PRO A 31 34.78 -1.60 -13.90
C PRO A 31 34.55 -0.12 -13.61
N LYS A 32 35.40 0.45 -12.73
CA LYS A 32 35.43 1.90 -12.53
C LYS A 32 36.06 2.59 -13.74
N GLY A 33 35.35 3.62 -14.26
CA GLY A 33 35.92 4.53 -15.26
C GLY A 33 36.96 5.48 -14.64
N GLU A 34 37.84 6.04 -15.46
CA GLU A 34 38.87 6.98 -14.99
C GLU A 34 38.32 8.23 -14.29
N THR A 35 37.09 8.64 -14.66
CA THR A 35 36.42 9.81 -14.11
C THR A 35 35.81 9.58 -12.72
N GLU A 36 35.60 8.33 -12.34
CA GLU A 36 35.00 7.93 -11.06
C GLU A 36 36.06 7.65 -9.97
N LEU A 37 37.34 7.68 -10.33
CA LEU A 37 38.44 7.45 -9.41
C LEU A 37 38.70 8.69 -8.54
N THR A 38 38.90 8.49 -7.24
CA THR A 38 39.44 9.53 -6.37
C THR A 38 40.86 9.89 -6.75
N ALA A 39 41.37 11.06 -6.33
CA ALA A 39 42.73 11.48 -6.63
C ALA A 39 43.76 10.46 -6.10
N GLU A 40 43.50 9.85 -4.96
CA GLU A 40 44.36 8.81 -4.36
C GLU A 40 44.35 7.51 -5.18
N GLU A 41 43.20 7.10 -5.65
CA GLU A 41 43.06 5.92 -6.52
C GLU A 41 43.73 6.11 -7.86
N ARG A 42 43.69 7.32 -8.44
CA ARG A 42 44.42 7.68 -9.66
C ARG A 42 45.92 7.58 -9.47
N LEU A 43 46.40 8.07 -8.32
CA LEU A 43 47.84 7.99 -7.98
C LEU A 43 48.29 6.56 -7.84
N LEU A 44 47.56 5.72 -7.12
CA LEU A 44 47.85 4.29 -6.97
C LEU A 44 47.85 3.56 -8.32
N ARG A 45 46.93 3.91 -9.21
CA ARG A 45 46.84 3.35 -10.56
C ARG A 45 48.03 3.74 -11.41
N ALA A 46 48.52 4.98 -11.29
CA ALA A 46 49.72 5.45 -11.95
C ALA A 46 51.01 4.77 -11.43
N ILE A 47 51.08 4.45 -10.15
CA ILE A 47 52.27 3.83 -9.50
C ILE A 47 52.29 2.32 -9.73
N PHE A 48 51.16 1.61 -9.60
CA PHE A 48 51.05 0.15 -9.62
C PHE A 48 50.58 -0.43 -10.95
N GLY A 49 50.28 0.41 -11.96
CA GLY A 49 49.81 -0.01 -13.27
C GLY A 49 48.36 -0.54 -13.29
N GLU A 50 47.94 -1.06 -14.44
CA GLU A 50 46.55 -1.53 -14.67
C GLU A 50 46.12 -2.75 -13.84
N LYS A 51 47.02 -3.33 -13.03
CA LYS A 51 46.72 -4.51 -12.23
C LYS A 51 45.78 -4.24 -11.06
N ALA A 52 45.57 -3.00 -10.68
CA ALA A 52 44.56 -2.60 -9.70
C ALA A 52 43.22 -2.27 -10.40
N ARG A 53 42.60 -3.26 -11.03
CA ARG A 53 41.24 -3.13 -11.52
C ARG A 53 40.30 -3.10 -10.32
N GLU A 54 39.98 -1.90 -9.88
CA GLU A 54 38.89 -1.72 -8.90
C GLU A 54 37.56 -1.83 -9.63
N VAL A 55 36.67 -2.63 -9.10
CA VAL A 55 35.32 -2.79 -9.56
C VAL A 55 34.37 -2.01 -8.66
N ARG A 56 33.38 -1.40 -9.26
CA ARG A 56 32.30 -0.72 -8.57
C ARG A 56 31.15 -1.71 -8.38
N ASP A 57 30.56 -1.73 -7.19
CA ASP A 57 29.33 -2.46 -6.93
C ASP A 57 28.15 -1.75 -7.59
N SER A 58 27.60 -2.36 -8.61
CA SER A 58 26.39 -1.89 -9.31
C SER A 58 25.22 -2.84 -9.14
N SER A 59 25.24 -3.65 -8.08
CA SER A 59 24.20 -4.63 -7.78
C SER A 59 22.83 -3.98 -7.63
N LEU A 60 21.81 -4.70 -8.07
CA LEU A 60 20.41 -4.32 -7.81
C LEU A 60 20.10 -4.63 -6.34
N LYS A 61 19.68 -3.60 -5.64
CA LYS A 61 19.24 -3.71 -4.24
C LYS A 61 17.77 -3.38 -4.13
N VAL A 62 17.13 -3.88 -3.08
CA VAL A 62 15.75 -3.51 -2.76
C VAL A 62 15.67 -2.00 -2.50
N PRO A 63 14.80 -1.26 -3.19
CA PRO A 63 14.64 0.17 -2.98
C PRO A 63 14.28 0.51 -1.54
N HIS A 64 14.62 1.74 -1.12
CA HIS A 64 14.30 2.21 0.21
C HIS A 64 12.80 2.22 0.49
N GLY A 65 12.40 1.66 1.63
CA GLY A 65 10.99 1.58 2.03
C GLY A 65 10.24 0.38 1.48
N GLU A 66 10.87 -0.49 0.70
CA GLU A 66 10.27 -1.71 0.18
C GLU A 66 10.77 -2.95 0.93
N ALA A 67 9.89 -3.92 1.09
CA ALA A 67 10.19 -5.22 1.69
C ALA A 67 9.20 -6.25 1.14
N GLY A 68 9.55 -7.52 1.21
CA GLY A 68 8.65 -8.57 0.76
C GLY A 68 9.33 -9.93 0.64
N ILE A 69 8.67 -10.82 -0.08
CA ILE A 69 9.14 -12.18 -0.35
C ILE A 69 9.30 -12.35 -1.85
N ILE A 70 10.39 -12.96 -2.26
CA ILE A 70 10.64 -13.26 -3.68
C ILE A 70 9.72 -14.41 -4.11
N VAL A 71 8.83 -14.14 -5.07
CA VAL A 71 7.86 -15.10 -5.56
C VAL A 71 8.23 -15.71 -6.90
N ASP A 72 9.00 -14.99 -7.71
CA ASP A 72 9.46 -15.49 -9.01
C ASP A 72 10.70 -14.72 -9.47
N VAL A 73 11.51 -15.37 -10.28
CA VAL A 73 12.69 -14.79 -10.94
C VAL A 73 12.73 -15.29 -12.39
N LYS A 74 12.78 -14.35 -13.33
CA LYS A 74 12.92 -14.66 -14.76
C LYS A 74 14.23 -14.13 -15.28
N VAL A 75 14.94 -14.97 -16.02
CA VAL A 75 16.20 -14.63 -16.66
C VAL A 75 16.03 -14.69 -18.18
N PHE A 76 16.34 -13.60 -18.85
CA PHE A 76 16.30 -13.50 -20.31
C PHE A 76 17.71 -13.34 -20.84
N THR A 77 18.11 -14.16 -21.79
CA THR A 77 19.43 -14.11 -22.42
C THR A 77 19.31 -14.14 -23.93
N ARG A 78 20.28 -13.55 -24.63
CA ARG A 78 20.35 -13.65 -26.12
C ARG A 78 20.61 -15.09 -26.59
N GLU A 79 21.33 -15.85 -25.81
CA GLU A 79 21.62 -17.26 -26.09
C GLU A 79 20.36 -18.12 -26.15
N ASN A 80 19.36 -17.77 -25.36
CA ASN A 80 18.04 -18.44 -25.36
C ASN A 80 17.08 -17.94 -26.44
N GLY A 81 17.52 -17.02 -27.30
CA GLY A 81 16.68 -16.43 -28.35
C GLY A 81 15.75 -15.32 -27.91
N ASP A 82 15.93 -14.78 -26.71
CA ASP A 82 15.11 -13.68 -26.20
C ASP A 82 15.50 -12.37 -26.91
N GLU A 83 14.49 -11.55 -27.23
CA GLU A 83 14.70 -10.22 -27.79
C GLU A 83 15.08 -9.25 -26.67
N LEU A 84 16.30 -8.74 -26.72
CA LEU A 84 16.84 -7.77 -25.78
C LEU A 84 17.23 -6.47 -26.50
N ALA A 85 17.22 -5.37 -25.75
CA ALA A 85 17.67 -4.07 -26.27
C ALA A 85 19.12 -4.14 -26.76
N PRO A 86 19.52 -3.28 -27.75
CA PRO A 86 20.89 -3.23 -28.20
C PRO A 86 21.88 -3.02 -27.04
N GLY A 87 22.94 -3.81 -27.02
CA GLY A 87 23.97 -3.75 -26.00
C GLY A 87 23.65 -4.49 -24.69
N VAL A 88 22.44 -5.07 -24.58
CA VAL A 88 22.02 -5.86 -23.42
C VAL A 88 22.18 -7.35 -23.73
N ASN A 89 22.89 -8.08 -22.89
CA ASN A 89 23.13 -9.51 -23.06
C ASN A 89 22.26 -10.37 -22.17
N LYS A 90 21.86 -9.85 -20.99
CA LYS A 90 21.09 -10.57 -20.00
C LYS A 90 20.19 -9.61 -19.23
N VAL A 91 18.94 -10.00 -19.03
CA VAL A 91 17.97 -9.29 -18.19
C VAL A 91 17.45 -10.23 -17.14
N VAL A 92 17.49 -9.79 -15.89
CA VAL A 92 16.92 -10.51 -14.77
C VAL A 92 15.73 -9.72 -14.22
N ARG A 93 14.58 -10.39 -14.13
CA ARG A 93 13.36 -9.81 -13.57
C ARG A 93 13.01 -10.53 -12.28
N VAL A 94 13.01 -9.79 -11.20
CA VAL A 94 12.70 -10.30 -9.86
C VAL A 94 11.31 -9.83 -9.46
N TYR A 95 10.46 -10.77 -9.06
CA TYR A 95 9.09 -10.49 -8.60
C TYR A 95 9.04 -10.58 -7.09
N ILE A 96 8.65 -9.51 -6.44
CA ILE A 96 8.54 -9.40 -4.99
C ILE A 96 7.07 -9.26 -4.62
N ALA A 97 6.57 -10.14 -3.75
CA ALA A 97 5.25 -10.02 -3.17
C ALA A 97 5.33 -9.21 -1.88
N GLN A 98 4.54 -8.17 -1.82
CA GLN A 98 4.44 -7.30 -0.67
C GLN A 98 2.99 -7.23 -0.19
N LYS A 99 2.78 -7.42 1.11
CA LYS A 99 1.48 -7.31 1.72
C LYS A 99 1.34 -5.93 2.38
N ARG A 100 0.63 -5.04 1.72
CA ARG A 100 0.40 -3.69 2.22
C ARG A 100 -0.91 -3.63 2.99
N LYS A 101 -0.80 -3.34 4.28
CA LYS A 101 -1.95 -3.05 5.14
C LYS A 101 -2.32 -1.58 5.05
N ILE A 102 -3.58 -1.27 5.39
CA ILE A 102 -4.02 0.12 5.48
C ILE A 102 -3.19 0.87 6.52
N SER A 103 -2.78 2.08 6.20
CA SER A 103 -2.00 2.95 7.08
C SER A 103 -2.57 4.36 7.09
N VAL A 104 -2.14 5.17 8.06
CA VAL A 104 -2.54 6.58 8.13
C VAL A 104 -2.07 7.30 6.86
N GLY A 105 -2.97 8.02 6.22
CA GLY A 105 -2.73 8.71 4.96
C GLY A 105 -3.21 7.97 3.72
N ASP A 106 -3.58 6.71 3.83
CA ASP A 106 -4.14 5.94 2.71
C ASP A 106 -5.57 6.37 2.41
N LYS A 107 -5.92 6.35 1.14
CA LYS A 107 -7.23 6.79 0.67
C LYS A 107 -8.21 5.63 0.59
N MET A 108 -9.38 5.84 1.16
CA MET A 108 -10.52 4.92 1.07
C MET A 108 -11.75 5.62 0.52
N ALA A 109 -12.63 4.87 -0.06
CA ALA A 109 -13.88 5.39 -0.62
C ALA A 109 -15.01 4.37 -0.56
N GLY A 110 -16.24 4.86 -0.50
CA GLY A 110 -17.43 4.06 -0.76
C GLY A 110 -17.84 4.10 -2.23
N ARG A 111 -19.08 3.70 -2.51
CA ARG A 111 -19.67 3.67 -3.86
C ARG A 111 -20.49 4.90 -4.21
N HIS A 112 -20.55 5.91 -3.36
CA HIS A 112 -21.44 7.07 -3.47
C HIS A 112 -20.70 8.40 -3.62
N GLY A 113 -19.48 8.38 -4.18
CA GLY A 113 -18.66 9.58 -4.30
C GLY A 113 -18.06 10.05 -2.96
N ASN A 114 -18.23 9.28 -1.92
CA ASN A 114 -17.65 9.54 -0.61
C ASN A 114 -16.23 8.99 -0.55
N LYS A 115 -15.30 9.88 -0.29
CA LYS A 115 -13.87 9.57 -0.21
C LYS A 115 -13.26 10.19 1.03
N GLY A 116 -12.25 9.58 1.54
CA GLY A 116 -11.56 10.08 2.70
C GLY A 116 -10.17 9.49 2.85
N VAL A 117 -9.40 10.07 3.72
CA VAL A 117 -8.04 9.65 4.05
C VAL A 117 -8.04 9.15 5.49
N VAL A 118 -7.38 8.03 5.73
CA VAL A 118 -7.24 7.48 7.09
C VAL A 118 -6.45 8.44 7.95
N SER A 119 -7.07 8.93 9.01
CA SER A 119 -6.44 9.88 9.95
C SER A 119 -5.84 9.20 11.18
N ARG A 120 -6.45 8.12 11.64
CA ARG A 120 -5.99 7.38 12.82
C ARG A 120 -6.25 5.89 12.65
N ILE A 121 -5.34 5.09 13.19
CA ILE A 121 -5.54 3.66 13.38
C ILE A 121 -5.44 3.40 14.88
N LEU A 122 -6.52 2.90 15.44
CA LEU A 122 -6.62 2.62 16.86
C LEU A 122 -6.58 1.11 17.11
N PRO A 123 -6.07 0.67 18.28
CA PRO A 123 -6.26 -0.69 18.74
C PRO A 123 -7.75 -1.04 18.82
N GLN A 124 -8.07 -2.31 18.65
CA GLN A 124 -9.45 -2.80 18.69
C GLN A 124 -10.16 -2.43 20.00
N GLU A 125 -9.42 -2.43 21.10
CA GLU A 125 -9.94 -2.12 22.44
C GLU A 125 -10.39 -0.66 22.59
N ASP A 126 -9.77 0.25 21.82
CA ASP A 126 -10.07 1.68 21.88
C ASP A 126 -11.19 2.10 20.92
N MET A 127 -11.62 1.21 20.04
CA MET A 127 -12.72 1.48 19.13
C MET A 127 -14.07 1.46 19.84
N PRO A 128 -15.02 2.33 19.42
CA PRO A 128 -16.39 2.24 19.92
C PRO A 128 -16.98 0.86 19.67
N PHE A 129 -17.83 0.40 20.57
CA PHE A 129 -18.43 -0.93 20.46
C PHE A 129 -19.95 -0.91 20.66
N LEU A 130 -20.61 -1.90 20.06
CA LEU A 130 -22.03 -2.15 20.19
C LEU A 130 -22.39 -2.72 21.58
N PRO A 131 -23.67 -2.69 21.98
CA PRO A 131 -24.09 -3.27 23.29
C PRO A 131 -23.73 -4.74 23.47
N ASP A 132 -23.56 -5.50 22.38
CA ASP A 132 -23.13 -6.91 22.42
C ASP A 132 -21.61 -7.08 22.56
N GLY A 133 -20.86 -5.98 22.58
CA GLY A 133 -19.40 -5.98 22.68
C GLY A 133 -18.66 -5.99 21.35
N THR A 134 -19.35 -6.03 20.22
CA THR A 134 -18.71 -6.01 18.88
C THR A 134 -18.09 -4.64 18.62
N PRO A 135 -16.77 -4.53 18.41
CA PRO A 135 -16.13 -3.26 18.08
C PRO A 135 -16.43 -2.83 16.65
N LEU A 136 -16.45 -1.53 16.41
CA LEU A 136 -16.53 -0.98 15.05
C LEU A 136 -15.19 -1.13 14.33
N ASP A 137 -15.26 -1.36 13.04
CA ASP A 137 -14.07 -1.46 12.17
C ASP A 137 -13.63 -0.10 11.64
N ILE A 138 -14.59 0.79 11.40
CA ILE A 138 -14.35 2.13 10.85
C ILE A 138 -15.30 3.15 11.47
N VAL A 139 -14.78 4.35 11.71
CA VAL A 139 -15.57 5.51 12.14
C VAL A 139 -15.42 6.61 11.10
N LEU A 140 -16.54 7.13 10.63
CA LEU A 140 -16.59 8.10 9.56
C LEU A 140 -17.11 9.45 10.07
N ASN A 141 -16.59 10.53 9.49
CA ASN A 141 -17.04 11.87 9.82
C ASN A 141 -18.38 12.17 9.12
N PRO A 142 -19.45 12.43 9.87
CA PRO A 142 -20.78 12.70 9.29
C PRO A 142 -20.85 14.01 8.52
N LEU A 143 -19.95 14.96 8.72
CA LEU A 143 -19.90 16.22 7.98
C LEU A 143 -19.66 16.01 6.47
N GLY A 144 -19.17 14.85 6.07
CA GLY A 144 -19.00 14.50 4.65
C GLY A 144 -20.29 14.18 3.90
N VAL A 145 -21.43 14.14 4.58
CA VAL A 145 -22.71 13.72 3.97
C VAL A 145 -23.60 14.90 3.53
N PRO A 146 -23.94 15.90 4.39
CA PRO A 146 -25.03 16.85 4.10
C PRO A 146 -24.78 17.70 2.86
N SER A 147 -23.61 18.33 2.75
CA SER A 147 -23.32 19.24 1.63
C SER A 147 -23.09 18.54 0.30
N ARG A 148 -22.79 17.25 0.32
CA ARG A 148 -22.49 16.47 -0.88
C ARG A 148 -23.69 15.76 -1.48
N MET A 149 -24.83 15.80 -0.81
CA MET A 149 -26.11 15.29 -1.31
C MET A 149 -26.05 13.82 -1.74
N ASN A 150 -25.27 13.00 -1.06
CA ASN A 150 -25.11 11.58 -1.34
C ASN A 150 -25.71 10.70 -0.23
N ILE A 151 -26.99 10.94 0.07
CA ILE A 151 -27.73 10.23 1.12
C ILE A 151 -27.77 8.70 0.88
N GLY A 152 -27.56 8.25 -0.34
CA GLY A 152 -27.51 6.83 -0.67
C GLY A 152 -26.51 6.03 0.16
N GLN A 153 -25.42 6.66 0.62
CA GLN A 153 -24.47 6.00 1.51
C GLN A 153 -25.08 5.64 2.87
N VAL A 154 -25.96 6.48 3.41
CA VAL A 154 -26.66 6.22 4.66
C VAL A 154 -27.70 5.11 4.49
N LEU A 155 -28.42 5.13 3.38
CA LEU A 155 -29.36 4.05 3.03
C LEU A 155 -28.65 2.71 2.85
N GLU A 156 -27.45 2.72 2.26
CA GLU A 156 -26.59 1.53 2.15
C GLU A 156 -26.19 0.99 3.52
N VAL A 157 -25.81 1.86 4.44
CA VAL A 157 -25.45 1.48 5.82
C VAL A 157 -26.62 0.76 6.50
N HIS A 158 -27.81 1.28 6.41
CA HIS A 158 -29.01 0.69 7.00
C HIS A 158 -29.37 -0.65 6.37
N LEU A 159 -29.45 -0.68 5.05
CA LEU A 159 -29.75 -1.91 4.33
C LEU A 159 -28.69 -2.99 4.54
N GLY A 160 -27.44 -2.59 4.58
CA GLY A 160 -26.33 -3.49 4.88
C GLY A 160 -26.41 -4.12 6.27
N TYR A 161 -26.84 -3.36 7.27
CA TYR A 161 -27.03 -3.90 8.61
C TYR A 161 -28.14 -4.95 8.65
N ALA A 162 -29.27 -4.64 8.02
CA ALA A 162 -30.39 -5.58 7.90
C ALA A 162 -29.98 -6.85 7.14
N ALA A 163 -29.32 -6.70 6.03
CA ALA A 163 -28.85 -7.82 5.21
C ALA A 163 -27.83 -8.71 5.96
N HIS A 164 -26.94 -8.10 6.70
CA HIS A 164 -25.96 -8.84 7.51
C HIS A 164 -26.65 -9.69 8.59
N THR A 165 -27.61 -9.09 9.31
CA THR A 165 -28.34 -9.78 10.36
C THR A 165 -29.21 -10.92 9.81
N LEU A 166 -29.83 -10.72 8.64
CA LEU A 166 -30.67 -11.72 7.99
C LEU A 166 -29.88 -12.72 7.15
N GLY A 167 -28.58 -12.52 6.95
CA GLY A 167 -27.73 -13.38 6.14
C GLY A 167 -27.93 -13.26 4.65
N TRP A 168 -28.44 -12.12 4.16
CA TRP A 168 -28.76 -11.88 2.76
C TRP A 168 -27.62 -11.21 2.01
N LYS A 169 -27.60 -11.47 0.70
CA LYS A 169 -26.85 -10.68 -0.26
C LYS A 169 -27.85 -9.90 -1.10
N VAL A 170 -27.78 -8.57 -1.05
CA VAL A 170 -28.77 -7.70 -1.70
C VAL A 170 -28.14 -7.04 -2.93
N ALA A 171 -28.83 -7.12 -4.05
CA ALA A 171 -28.50 -6.40 -5.27
C ALA A 171 -29.50 -5.26 -5.49
N THR A 172 -28.99 -4.05 -5.68
CA THR A 172 -29.80 -2.84 -5.88
C THR A 172 -29.37 -2.15 -7.17
N PRO A 173 -29.88 -2.56 -8.34
CA PRO A 173 -29.66 -1.86 -9.60
C PRO A 173 -30.10 -0.38 -9.50
N ILE A 174 -29.51 0.48 -10.32
CA ILE A 174 -29.70 1.94 -10.23
C ILE A 174 -31.19 2.36 -10.27
N PHE A 175 -31.97 1.72 -11.12
CA PHE A 175 -33.40 2.06 -11.31
C PHE A 175 -34.36 1.08 -10.64
N ASP A 176 -33.86 0.07 -9.95
CA ASP A 176 -34.66 -0.93 -9.25
C ASP A 176 -34.00 -1.18 -7.87
N GLY A 177 -33.83 -0.12 -7.13
CA GLY A 177 -33.24 -0.15 -5.79
C GLY A 177 -34.28 -0.32 -4.69
N ALA A 178 -33.80 -0.39 -3.45
CA ALA A 178 -34.64 -0.42 -2.27
C ALA A 178 -35.09 1.01 -1.91
N ASN A 179 -36.36 1.18 -1.58
CA ASN A 179 -36.89 2.45 -1.08
C ASN A 179 -36.78 2.52 0.47
N GLU A 180 -37.01 3.70 1.02
CA GLU A 180 -36.89 3.94 2.47
C GLU A 180 -37.85 3.05 3.29
N ARG A 181 -39.09 2.85 2.81
CA ARG A 181 -40.08 2.02 3.49
C ARG A 181 -39.61 0.56 3.57
N GLU A 182 -39.11 0.00 2.50
CA GLU A 182 -38.60 -1.36 2.44
C GLU A 182 -37.42 -1.54 3.39
N ILE A 183 -36.53 -0.58 3.44
CA ILE A 183 -35.36 -0.61 4.35
C ILE A 183 -35.82 -0.59 5.81
N ARG A 184 -36.78 0.24 6.16
CA ARG A 184 -37.35 0.30 7.52
C ARG A 184 -38.00 -1.02 7.93
N GLU A 185 -38.76 -1.63 7.04
CA GLU A 185 -39.39 -2.94 7.28
C GLU A 185 -38.34 -4.04 7.48
N LEU A 186 -37.29 -4.03 6.68
CA LEU A 186 -36.17 -4.98 6.83
C LEU A 186 -35.40 -4.78 8.14
N LEU A 187 -35.20 -3.55 8.59
CA LEU A 187 -34.60 -3.27 9.89
C LEU A 187 -35.46 -3.80 11.04
N LYS A 188 -36.78 -3.66 10.94
CA LYS A 188 -37.72 -4.28 11.89
C LYS A 188 -37.57 -5.80 11.94
N GLN A 189 -37.56 -6.46 10.77
CA GLN A 189 -37.38 -7.91 10.69
C GLN A 189 -36.06 -8.38 11.27
N ALA A 190 -35.01 -7.56 11.14
CA ALA A 190 -33.71 -7.82 11.70
C ALA A 190 -33.62 -7.61 13.23
N GLY A 191 -34.66 -7.07 13.84
CA GLY A 191 -34.70 -6.77 15.28
C GLY A 191 -33.91 -5.52 15.67
N VAL A 192 -33.65 -4.63 14.70
CA VAL A 192 -32.94 -3.36 14.89
C VAL A 192 -33.95 -2.20 14.90
N ALA A 193 -33.58 -1.08 15.53
CA ALA A 193 -34.43 0.12 15.49
C ALA A 193 -34.64 0.60 14.05
N GLU A 194 -35.85 1.03 13.73
CA GLU A 194 -36.25 1.46 12.37
C GLU A 194 -35.44 2.66 11.84
N ASP A 195 -34.92 3.48 12.73
CA ASP A 195 -34.08 4.63 12.38
C ASP A 195 -32.62 4.26 12.11
N GLY A 196 -32.25 2.98 12.24
CA GLY A 196 -30.91 2.48 12.01
C GLY A 196 -29.86 2.96 13.00
N LYS A 197 -30.29 3.58 14.08
CA LYS A 197 -29.39 4.08 15.13
C LYS A 197 -29.32 3.11 16.30
N THR A 198 -28.15 3.01 16.87
CA THR A 198 -27.91 2.16 18.05
C THR A 198 -27.09 2.91 19.10
N VAL A 199 -27.13 2.42 20.30
CA VAL A 199 -26.28 2.92 21.39
C VAL A 199 -24.86 2.39 21.17
N LEU A 200 -23.89 3.29 21.17
CA LEU A 200 -22.49 2.94 21.16
C LEU A 200 -21.84 3.28 22.50
N TYR A 201 -20.83 2.52 22.84
CA TYR A 201 -20.00 2.75 24.02
C TYR A 201 -18.60 3.14 23.60
N ASP A 202 -18.02 4.09 24.33
CA ASP A 202 -16.62 4.49 24.11
C ASP A 202 -15.67 3.36 24.54
N GLY A 203 -14.79 2.95 23.65
CA GLY A 203 -13.83 1.88 23.94
C GLY A 203 -12.80 2.22 25.00
N ARG A 204 -12.55 3.51 25.26
CA ARG A 204 -11.57 3.96 26.25
C ARG A 204 -12.15 4.06 27.65
N THR A 205 -13.37 4.58 27.78
CA THR A 205 -14.01 4.87 29.06
C THR A 205 -15.06 3.83 29.45
N GLY A 206 -15.62 3.13 28.46
CA GLY A 206 -16.74 2.22 28.64
C GLY A 206 -18.10 2.91 28.83
N GLU A 207 -18.14 4.23 28.74
CA GLU A 207 -19.37 5.03 28.85
C GLU A 207 -20.13 5.06 27.53
N ALA A 208 -21.46 5.08 27.61
CA ALA A 208 -22.30 5.24 26.43
C ALA A 208 -22.16 6.64 25.82
N PHE A 209 -22.26 6.74 24.52
CA PHE A 209 -22.36 8.03 23.84
C PHE A 209 -23.67 8.75 24.22
N ASP A 210 -23.63 10.08 24.26
CA ASP A 210 -24.79 10.89 24.62
C ASP A 210 -26.01 10.67 23.71
N GLN A 211 -25.74 10.36 22.44
CA GLN A 211 -26.76 10.12 21.45
C GLN A 211 -26.54 8.78 20.75
N ARG A 212 -27.63 8.19 20.26
CA ARG A 212 -27.54 7.01 19.40
C ARG A 212 -26.89 7.35 18.08
N VAL A 213 -26.13 6.42 17.55
CA VAL A 213 -25.30 6.58 16.35
C VAL A 213 -25.78 5.65 15.24
N THR A 214 -25.73 6.12 14.00
CA THR A 214 -25.97 5.31 12.80
C THR A 214 -24.82 4.31 12.63
N VAL A 215 -25.15 3.02 12.67
CA VAL A 215 -24.21 1.92 12.51
C VAL A 215 -24.73 0.93 11.49
N GLY A 216 -23.87 0.39 10.68
CA GLY A 216 -24.23 -0.62 9.68
C GLY A 216 -23.02 -1.09 8.89
N TYR A 217 -23.28 -1.70 7.74
CA TYR A 217 -22.27 -2.32 6.89
C TYR A 217 -22.22 -1.66 5.51
N PRO A 218 -21.49 -0.57 5.33
CA PRO A 218 -21.24 0.00 4.01
C PRO A 218 -20.15 -0.79 3.28
N TYR A 219 -20.16 -0.72 1.95
CA TYR A 219 -19.11 -1.27 1.11
C TYR A 219 -18.01 -0.24 0.92
N TYR A 220 -16.82 -0.54 1.42
CA TYR A 220 -15.67 0.35 1.37
C TYR A 220 -14.53 -0.25 0.55
N LEU A 221 -13.86 0.60 -0.22
CA LEU A 221 -12.75 0.27 -1.10
C LEU A 221 -11.48 0.95 -0.62
N LYS A 222 -10.39 0.21 -0.57
CA LYS A 222 -9.05 0.77 -0.47
C LYS A 222 -8.61 1.18 -1.88
N LEU A 223 -8.34 2.46 -2.08
CA LEU A 223 -7.88 2.96 -3.37
C LEU A 223 -6.37 2.83 -3.50
N HIS A 224 -5.89 2.74 -4.74
CA HIS A 224 -4.46 2.62 -5.04
C HIS A 224 -3.69 3.96 -4.89
N HIS A 225 -4.20 4.84 -4.05
CA HIS A 225 -3.53 6.08 -3.65
C HIS A 225 -2.95 5.90 -2.24
N LEU A 226 -1.92 5.07 -2.14
CA LEU A 226 -1.26 4.75 -0.89
C LEU A 226 -0.22 5.81 -0.56
N VAL A 227 -0.16 6.21 0.70
CA VAL A 227 0.75 7.26 1.15
C VAL A 227 2.22 6.91 0.94
N ASP A 228 2.59 5.66 1.13
CA ASP A 228 3.97 5.21 0.99
C ASP A 228 4.51 5.35 -0.43
N ASP A 229 3.65 5.31 -1.44
CA ASP A 229 4.01 5.53 -2.84
C ASP A 229 4.16 7.01 -3.21
N LYS A 230 3.67 7.91 -2.37
CA LYS A 230 3.61 9.34 -2.64
C LYS A 230 4.51 10.19 -1.75
N ILE A 231 4.87 9.67 -0.58
CA ILE A 231 5.74 10.38 0.34
C ILE A 231 7.13 10.52 -0.27
N HIS A 232 7.62 11.75 -0.33
CA HIS A 232 8.92 12.05 -0.90
C HIS A 232 9.57 13.18 -0.12
N ALA A 233 10.86 13.01 0.18
CA ALA A 233 11.67 14.02 0.85
C ALA A 233 13.04 14.10 0.20
N ARG A 234 13.57 15.30 0.11
CA ARG A 234 14.90 15.56 -0.41
C ARG A 234 15.50 16.77 0.32
N SER A 235 16.72 16.63 0.80
CA SER A 235 17.50 17.78 1.30
C SER A 235 18.48 18.29 0.25
N THR A 236 19.38 17.43 -0.21
CA THR A 236 20.37 17.70 -1.26
C THR A 236 20.47 16.48 -2.18
N GLY A 237 20.85 16.72 -3.43
CA GLY A 237 21.02 15.63 -4.39
C GLY A 237 21.43 16.10 -5.76
N PRO A 238 21.53 15.20 -6.75
CA PRO A 238 21.93 15.52 -8.10
C PRO A 238 20.90 16.36 -8.85
N TYR A 239 21.38 17.10 -9.84
CA TYR A 239 20.58 17.95 -10.73
C TYR A 239 20.71 17.48 -12.18
N SER A 240 19.70 17.76 -13.00
CA SER A 240 19.76 17.53 -14.44
C SER A 240 20.87 18.36 -15.08
N LEU A 241 21.55 17.80 -16.09
CA LEU A 241 22.66 18.49 -16.77
C LEU A 241 22.20 19.72 -17.55
N VAL A 242 21.05 19.66 -18.20
CA VAL A 242 20.57 20.73 -19.08
C VAL A 242 19.71 21.75 -18.34
N THR A 243 18.69 21.28 -17.66
CA THR A 243 17.69 22.14 -17.01
C THR A 243 18.06 22.56 -15.59
N GLN A 244 19.08 21.95 -15.00
CA GLN A 244 19.50 22.18 -13.61
C GLN A 244 18.35 22.04 -12.60
N GLN A 245 17.42 21.16 -12.89
CA GLN A 245 16.33 20.80 -12.01
C GLN A 245 16.71 19.59 -11.15
N PRO A 246 16.18 19.48 -9.91
CA PRO A 246 16.45 18.32 -9.06
C PRO A 246 16.02 17.01 -9.71
N LEU A 247 16.87 16.01 -9.70
CA LEU A 247 16.54 14.65 -10.10
C LEU A 247 15.83 13.93 -8.95
N GLY A 248 14.85 13.07 -9.29
CA GLY A 248 14.11 12.30 -8.30
C GLY A 248 13.01 13.06 -7.57
N GLY A 249 12.55 14.18 -8.13
CA GLY A 249 11.46 15.00 -7.61
C GLY A 249 11.90 16.30 -6.93
N LYS A 250 10.96 16.99 -6.35
CA LYS A 250 11.11 18.37 -5.80
C LYS A 250 12.24 18.57 -4.81
#